data_7e703491069bb15f39227ec52e7139fc
#
_entry.id   7e703491069bb15f39227ec52e7139fc
#
_cell.length_a   1.000
_cell.length_b   1.000
_cell.length_c   1.000
_cell.angle_alpha   90.00
_cell.angle_beta   90.00
_cell.angle_gamma   90.00
#
_symmetry.space_group_name_H-M   'P 1'
#
loop_
_entity.id
_entity.type
_entity.pdbx_description
1 polymer ?
#
loop_
_entity_poly.entity_id
_entity_poly.type
_entity_poly.pdbx_seq_one_letter_code
_entity_poly.pdbx_strand_id
1 'polypeptide(L)'
;MRVNDSACGSGRTLVSHYMESVKKGGLSKAYYIGEDTDMTSVKMCALNMMIHGMRGRAIRHDSLTDRGFGYGLEVNEVRHPFPSMFYSVRKIQSKI
;
A
#
# COMPACT_ATOMS: atom_id res chain seq x y z
N MET A 1 12.56 -2.62 5.39
CA MET A 1 11.55 -2.71 6.47
C MET A 1 10.16 -2.81 5.86
N ARG A 2 9.33 -3.65 6.42
CA ARG A 2 7.94 -3.77 6.02
C ARG A 2 7.04 -3.23 7.11
N VAL A 3 6.03 -2.46 6.70
CA VAL A 3 5.02 -1.93 7.60
C VAL A 3 3.67 -2.47 7.16
N ASN A 4 2.99 -3.18 8.04
CA ASN A 4 1.74 -3.85 7.72
C ASN A 4 0.60 -3.31 8.59
N ASP A 5 -0.54 -3.08 7.97
CA ASP A 5 -1.78 -2.74 8.68
C ASP A 5 -2.88 -3.68 8.19
N SER A 6 -3.32 -4.59 9.05
CA SER A 6 -4.30 -5.62 8.72
C SER A 6 -5.74 -5.09 8.63
N ALA A 7 -5.95 -3.84 8.97
CA ALA A 7 -7.26 -3.19 8.85
C ALA A 7 -7.03 -1.76 8.36
N CYS A 8 -6.52 -1.65 7.14
CA CYS A 8 -5.97 -0.38 6.65
C CYS A 8 -7.02 0.71 6.39
N GLY A 9 -8.27 0.35 6.13
CA GLY A 9 -9.27 1.34 5.77
C GLY A 9 -8.79 2.18 4.59
N SER A 10 -8.77 3.50 4.75
CA SER A 10 -8.30 4.42 3.70
C SER A 10 -6.77 4.53 3.64
N GLY A 11 -6.06 3.85 4.52
CA GLY A 11 -4.60 3.91 4.58
C GLY A 11 -4.03 5.03 5.44
N ARG A 12 -4.85 5.66 6.27
CA ARG A 12 -4.41 6.81 7.09
C ARG A 12 -3.23 6.48 7.98
N THR A 13 -3.27 5.32 8.64
CA THR A 13 -2.19 4.89 9.53
C THR A 13 -0.88 4.70 8.77
N LEU A 14 -0.95 4.06 7.60
CA LEU A 14 0.23 3.84 6.77
C LEU A 14 0.80 5.16 6.24
N VAL A 15 -0.06 6.06 5.79
CA VAL A 15 0.36 7.37 5.31
C VAL A 15 0.99 8.18 6.43
N SER A 16 0.41 8.14 7.63
CA SER A 16 0.97 8.84 8.79
C SER A 16 2.37 8.33 9.13
N HIS A 17 2.55 7.01 9.12
CA HIS A 17 3.86 6.41 9.36
C HIS A 17 4.87 6.88 8.32
N TYR A 18 4.46 6.88 7.05
CA TYR A 18 5.32 7.33 5.95
C TYR A 18 5.74 8.79 6.13
N MET A 19 4.78 9.67 6.44
CA MET A 19 5.05 11.08 6.63
C MET A 19 6.05 11.30 7.78
N GLU A 20 5.89 10.57 8.88
CA GLU A 20 6.83 10.65 10.00
C GLU A 20 8.23 10.19 9.58
N SER A 21 8.32 9.13 8.81
CA SER A 21 9.61 8.62 8.34
C SER A 21 10.31 9.62 7.42
N VAL A 22 9.55 10.26 6.54
CA VAL A 22 10.10 11.27 5.63
C VAL A 22 10.61 12.48 6.41
N LYS A 23 9.89 12.91 7.43
CA LYS A 23 10.32 14.02 8.31
C LYS A 23 11.65 13.74 8.98
N LYS A 24 11.86 12.49 9.40
CA LYS A 24 13.05 12.12 10.18
C LYS A 24 14.28 11.87 9.34
N GLY A 25 14.12 11.38 8.12
CA GLY A 25 15.27 10.93 7.36
C GLY A 25 15.19 11.10 5.85
N GLY A 26 14.29 11.89 5.35
CA GLY A 26 14.11 12.06 3.91
C GLY A 26 13.22 10.97 3.32
N LEU A 27 13.65 10.34 2.23
CA LEU A 27 12.84 9.32 1.57
C LEU A 27 12.76 8.04 2.39
N SER A 28 11.55 7.57 2.64
CA SER A 28 11.34 6.29 3.32
C SER A 28 11.66 5.13 2.38
N LYS A 29 12.40 4.15 2.90
CA LYS A 29 12.69 2.91 2.17
C LYS A 29 11.78 1.77 2.59
N ALA A 30 10.78 2.05 3.42
CA ALA A 30 9.85 1.04 3.87
C ALA A 30 8.93 0.58 2.76
N TYR A 31 8.53 -0.67 2.85
CA TYR A 31 7.52 -1.26 1.99
C TYR A 31 6.25 -1.42 2.81
N TYR A 32 5.16 -0.84 2.32
CA TYR A 32 3.92 -0.77 3.07
C TYR A 32 2.91 -1.79 2.56
N ILE A 33 2.24 -2.47 3.48
CA ILE A 33 1.22 -3.45 3.14
C ILE A 33 -0.05 -3.10 3.91
N GLY A 34 -1.10 -2.73 3.18
CA GLY A 34 -2.41 -2.48 3.76
C GLY A 34 -3.35 -3.62 3.39
N GLU A 35 -4.08 -4.14 4.36
CA GLU A 35 -5.03 -5.22 4.17
C GLU A 35 -6.38 -4.80 4.72
N ASP A 36 -7.45 -5.15 4.00
CA ASP A 36 -8.80 -4.91 4.47
C ASP A 36 -9.74 -5.89 3.76
N THR A 37 -10.87 -6.18 4.37
CA THR A 37 -11.89 -7.03 3.76
C THR A 37 -12.77 -6.26 2.80
N ASP A 38 -12.83 -4.94 2.93
CA ASP A 38 -13.67 -4.08 2.10
C ASP A 38 -12.91 -3.58 0.87
N MET A 39 -13.45 -3.89 -0.30
CA MET A 39 -12.83 -3.53 -1.56
C MET A 39 -12.67 -2.02 -1.73
N THR A 40 -13.66 -1.25 -1.30
CA THR A 40 -13.61 0.21 -1.40
C THR A 40 -12.46 0.76 -0.56
N SER A 41 -12.30 0.23 0.66
CA SER A 41 -11.19 0.61 1.53
C SER A 41 -9.85 0.29 0.91
N VAL A 42 -9.72 -0.89 0.31
CA VAL A 42 -8.48 -1.31 -0.36
C VAL A 42 -8.11 -0.35 -1.50
N LYS A 43 -9.09 0.04 -2.30
CA LYS A 43 -8.86 0.97 -3.41
C LYS A 43 -8.48 2.35 -2.90
N MET A 44 -9.12 2.83 -1.83
CA MET A 44 -8.78 4.11 -1.22
C MET A 44 -7.38 4.08 -0.62
N CYS A 45 -7.03 2.99 0.04
CA CYS A 45 -5.69 2.80 0.60
C CYS A 45 -4.64 2.86 -0.51
N ALA A 46 -4.85 2.13 -1.59
CA ALA A 46 -3.92 2.12 -2.73
C ALA A 46 -3.77 3.51 -3.33
N LEU A 47 -4.88 4.22 -3.52
CA LEU A 47 -4.84 5.58 -4.07
C LEU A 47 -4.04 6.52 -3.18
N ASN A 48 -4.32 6.50 -1.88
CA ASN A 48 -3.61 7.36 -0.94
C ASN A 48 -2.12 7.05 -0.88
N MET A 49 -1.76 5.77 -0.90
CA MET A 49 -0.36 5.37 -0.95
C MET A 49 0.30 5.85 -2.24
N MET A 50 -0.38 5.69 -3.36
CA MET A 50 0.15 6.06 -4.67
C MET A 50 0.46 7.55 -4.75
N ILE A 51 -0.49 8.41 -4.37
CA ILE A 51 -0.30 9.85 -4.48
C ILE A 51 0.73 10.40 -3.50
N HIS A 52 1.03 9.69 -2.43
CA HIS A 52 2.08 10.08 -1.49
C HIS A 52 3.46 9.53 -1.86
N GLY A 53 3.53 8.79 -2.96
CA GLY A 53 4.80 8.21 -3.40
C GLY A 53 5.26 7.03 -2.58
N MET A 54 4.37 6.41 -1.82
CA MET A 54 4.69 5.25 -1.01
C MET A 54 4.79 4.00 -1.89
N ARG A 55 5.72 3.13 -1.56
CA ARG A 55 5.87 1.85 -2.24
C ARG A 55 5.24 0.76 -1.40
N GLY A 56 4.38 -0.05 -2.00
CA GLY A 56 3.74 -1.12 -1.27
C GLY A 56 2.58 -1.74 -2.02
N ARG A 57 1.72 -2.37 -1.27
CA ARG A 57 0.52 -2.99 -1.83
C ARG A 57 -0.67 -2.82 -0.89
N ALA A 58 -1.85 -2.77 -1.48
CA ALA A 58 -3.10 -2.80 -0.75
C ALA A 58 -3.86 -4.04 -1.23
N ILE A 59 -4.26 -4.91 -0.31
CA ILE A 59 -4.89 -6.18 -0.66
C ILE A 59 -6.20 -6.37 0.06
N ARG A 60 -7.16 -6.96 -0.64
CA ARG A 60 -8.39 -7.41 -0.05
C ARG A 60 -8.17 -8.83 0.46
N HIS A 61 -8.23 -8.98 1.75
CA HIS A 61 -7.93 -10.25 2.40
C HIS A 61 -9.02 -10.60 3.39
N ASP A 62 -9.60 -11.79 3.23
CA ASP A 62 -10.56 -12.32 4.17
C ASP A 62 -9.82 -13.24 5.14
N SER A 63 -9.64 -12.75 6.37
CA SER A 63 -8.90 -13.48 7.40
C SER A 63 -9.58 -14.79 7.80
N LEU A 64 -10.84 -14.95 7.49
CA LEU A 64 -11.57 -16.18 7.81
C LEU A 64 -11.22 -17.34 6.89
N THR A 65 -10.83 -17.04 5.65
CA THR A 65 -10.51 -18.10 4.68
C THR A 65 -9.05 -18.47 4.67
N ASP A 66 -8.19 -17.56 5.05
CA ASP A 66 -6.74 -17.75 5.12
C ASP A 66 -6.14 -18.43 3.88
N ARG A 67 -6.64 -18.05 2.71
CA ARG A 67 -6.22 -18.61 1.43
C ARG A 67 -5.53 -17.58 0.54
N GLY A 68 -4.71 -16.71 1.14
CA GLY A 68 -4.15 -15.59 0.41
C GLY A 68 -5.19 -14.53 0.12
N PHE A 69 -4.86 -13.63 -0.77
CA PHE A 69 -5.77 -12.52 -1.09
C PHE A 69 -6.40 -12.74 -2.47
N GLY A 70 -7.68 -12.35 -2.61
CA GLY A 70 -8.38 -12.45 -3.88
C GLY A 70 -8.14 -11.29 -4.82
N TYR A 71 -7.76 -10.13 -4.27
CA TYR A 71 -7.56 -8.91 -5.05
C TYR A 71 -6.51 -8.05 -4.37
N GLY A 72 -5.67 -7.43 -5.17
CA GLY A 72 -4.66 -6.53 -4.63
C GLY A 72 -4.19 -5.53 -5.67
N LEU A 73 -3.56 -4.47 -5.19
CA LEU A 73 -2.98 -3.42 -6.01
C LEU A 73 -1.55 -3.16 -5.54
N GLU A 74 -0.59 -3.37 -6.44
CA GLU A 74 0.80 -3.01 -6.20
C GLU A 74 1.01 -1.55 -6.58
N VAL A 75 1.57 -0.78 -5.67
CA VAL A 75 1.64 0.67 -5.79
C VAL A 75 3.09 1.11 -5.91
N ASN A 76 3.37 1.95 -6.90
CA ASN A 76 4.69 2.55 -7.13
C ASN A 76 5.81 1.50 -7.15
N GLU A 77 5.57 0.43 -7.88
CA GLU A 77 6.47 -0.73 -7.98
C GLU A 77 7.84 -0.34 -8.50
N VAL A 78 7.87 0.56 -9.47
CA VAL A 78 9.12 1.03 -10.07
C VAL A 78 9.43 2.42 -9.53
N ARG A 79 10.63 2.58 -8.98
CA ARG A 79 11.10 3.89 -8.53
C ARG A 79 11.70 4.65 -9.68
N HIS A 80 11.15 5.82 -9.93
CA HIS A 80 11.71 6.76 -10.89
C HIS A 80 12.62 7.76 -10.17
N PRO A 81 13.63 8.34 -10.89
CA PRO A 81 14.45 9.40 -10.30
C PRO A 81 13.63 10.59 -9.85
N PHE A 82 12.47 10.80 -10.47
CA PHE A 82 11.56 11.88 -10.14
C PHE A 82 10.20 11.29 -9.76
N PRO A 83 10.08 10.71 -8.56
CA PRO A 83 8.87 9.97 -8.17
C PRO A 83 7.60 10.82 -8.14
N SER A 84 7.73 12.14 -7.98
CA SER A 84 6.56 13.04 -7.99
C SER A 84 5.90 13.16 -9.36
N MET A 85 6.56 12.69 -10.41
CA MET A 85 6.05 12.79 -11.78
C MET A 85 5.41 11.51 -12.28
N PHE A 86 5.70 10.38 -11.65
CA PHE A 86 5.27 9.07 -12.14
C PHE A 86 4.75 8.22 -11.01
N TYR A 87 3.43 8.08 -10.96
CA TYR A 87 2.77 7.18 -10.03
C TYR A 87 2.29 5.96 -10.80
N SER A 88 2.36 4.81 -10.20
CA SER A 88 1.93 3.58 -10.85
C SER A 88 1.10 2.71 -9.92
N VAL A 89 0.16 1.99 -10.50
CA VAL A 89 -0.62 1.00 -9.78
C VAL A 89 -0.83 -0.20 -10.70
N ARG A 90 -0.67 -1.39 -10.16
CA ARG A 90 -0.82 -2.63 -10.92
C ARG A 90 -1.69 -3.61 -10.12
N LYS A 91 -2.70 -4.15 -10.78
CA LYS A 91 -3.54 -5.16 -10.15
C LYS A 91 -2.73 -6.45 -9.95
N ILE A 92 -2.84 -7.03 -8.78
CA ILE A 92 -2.22 -8.30 -8.44
C ILE A 92 -3.28 -9.26 -7.90
N GLN A 93 -3.00 -10.54 -8.01
CA GLN A 93 -3.93 -11.56 -7.54
C GLN A 93 -3.14 -12.74 -7.02
N SER A 94 -3.57 -13.24 -5.86
CA SER A 94 -2.95 -14.42 -5.29
C SER A 94 -3.30 -15.66 -6.11
N LYS A 95 -2.32 -16.51 -6.33
CA LYS A 95 -2.54 -17.82 -6.94
C LYS A 95 -2.73 -18.82 -5.82
N ILE A 96 -3.92 -19.29 -5.67
CA ILE A 96 -4.25 -20.26 -4.65
C ILE A 96 -4.58 -21.59 -5.29
#